data_13182767e672397f200213cf32f8742a
#
_entry.id   13182767e672397f200213cf32f8742a
#
_cell.length_a   1.000
_cell.length_b   1.000
_cell.length_c   1.000
_cell.angle_alpha   90.00
_cell.angle_beta   90.00
_cell.angle_gamma   90.00
#
_symmetry.space_group_name_H-M   'P 1'
#
loop_
_entity.id
_entity.type
_entity.pdbx_description
1 polymer ?
#
loop_
_entity_poly.entity_id
_entity_poly.type
_entity_poly.pdbx_seq_one_letter_code
_entity_poly.pdbx_strand_id
1 'polypeptide(L)'
;MIVGIAGLGITGASLAKAIKLKTSHYVFGYDKNNDINIKAKITKVIDDIAEGDMLKKLDVLFLALPPGETVRYLEFHSRLLSPDVTVIDMCDIKVPICRDGFRIAEQYGFTFIGAHPFAESVKKGFDASNPKFFDGANIVLTPTASAPVLILDKVQRLLRAVGFGNIEISSPREHDRMAAFTSQLTRIISNAYIKSPVAANHYGFSGESYKSISRGAKLDAEMWADILSLNREFVIPELSAMCERLAEYLDALKDDDVYKLKKLLEEGSSLSEYIDGKENNLWK
;
A
#
# COMPACT_ATOMS: atom_id res chain seq x y z
N MET A 1 -22.14 -9.24 -7.13
CA MET A 1 -21.25 -10.00 -6.25
C MET A 1 -21.50 -9.61 -4.80
N ILE A 2 -21.17 -10.49 -3.89
CA ILE A 2 -21.15 -10.23 -2.45
C ILE A 2 -19.68 -10.00 -2.06
N VAL A 3 -19.34 -8.78 -1.67
CA VAL A 3 -17.98 -8.39 -1.33
C VAL A 3 -17.85 -8.24 0.19
N GLY A 4 -16.92 -8.97 0.79
CA GLY A 4 -16.53 -8.82 2.19
C GLY A 4 -15.35 -7.87 2.33
N ILE A 5 -15.30 -7.11 3.42
CA ILE A 5 -14.15 -6.24 3.76
C ILE A 5 -13.87 -6.41 5.26
N ALA A 6 -12.70 -6.94 5.59
CA ALA A 6 -12.20 -7.00 6.95
C ALA A 6 -11.24 -5.82 7.20
N GLY A 7 -11.52 -5.05 8.25
CA GLY A 7 -10.88 -3.77 8.54
C GLY A 7 -11.60 -2.60 7.88
N LEU A 8 -12.30 -1.79 8.68
CA LEU A 8 -13.02 -0.60 8.23
C LEU A 8 -12.29 0.70 8.62
N GLY A 9 -10.96 0.65 8.57
CA GLY A 9 -10.12 1.85 8.61
C GLY A 9 -10.28 2.70 7.35
N ILE A 10 -9.34 3.61 7.10
CA ILE A 10 -9.43 4.50 5.92
C ILE A 10 -9.46 3.71 4.61
N THR A 11 -8.62 2.69 4.44
CA THR A 11 -8.53 1.86 3.22
C THR A 11 -9.80 1.05 3.02
N GLY A 12 -10.20 0.23 4.00
CA GLY A 12 -11.37 -0.65 3.86
C GLY A 12 -12.69 0.11 3.77
N ALA A 13 -12.88 1.16 4.58
CA ALA A 13 -14.10 1.97 4.48
C ALA A 13 -14.17 2.80 3.19
N SER A 14 -13.02 3.26 2.65
CA SER A 14 -12.99 3.91 1.33
C SER A 14 -13.33 2.93 0.23
N LEU A 15 -12.83 1.69 0.31
CA LEU A 15 -13.16 0.62 -0.63
C LEU A 15 -14.66 0.29 -0.58
N ALA A 16 -15.22 0.13 0.62
CA ALA A 16 -16.66 -0.08 0.81
C ALA A 16 -17.48 1.02 0.16
N LYS A 17 -17.18 2.29 0.46
CA LYS A 17 -17.86 3.45 -0.12
C LYS A 17 -17.73 3.51 -1.65
N ALA A 18 -16.55 3.21 -2.19
CA ALA A 18 -16.32 3.21 -3.63
C ALA A 18 -17.14 2.10 -4.32
N ILE A 19 -17.15 0.88 -3.80
CA ILE A 19 -17.95 -0.23 -4.32
C ILE A 19 -19.44 0.11 -4.27
N LYS A 20 -19.95 0.62 -3.14
CA LYS A 20 -21.36 1.02 -2.98
C LYS A 20 -21.76 2.15 -3.93
N LEU A 21 -20.87 3.09 -4.20
CA LEU A 21 -21.17 4.23 -5.07
C LEU A 21 -21.11 3.87 -6.56
N LYS A 22 -20.13 3.04 -6.95
CA LYS A 22 -19.75 2.84 -8.34
C LYS A 22 -20.22 1.49 -8.92
N THR A 23 -20.80 0.61 -8.11
CA THR A 23 -21.24 -0.71 -8.53
C THR A 23 -22.60 -1.07 -7.90
N SER A 24 -23.21 -2.18 -8.38
CA SER A 24 -24.42 -2.77 -7.79
C SER A 24 -24.12 -3.94 -6.83
N HIS A 25 -22.89 -4.01 -6.29
CA HIS A 25 -22.49 -5.11 -5.42
C HIS A 25 -22.96 -4.90 -3.98
N TYR A 26 -23.24 -6.01 -3.29
CA TYR A 26 -23.47 -5.98 -1.85
C TYR A 26 -22.14 -5.95 -1.12
N VAL A 27 -22.04 -5.12 -0.09
CA VAL A 27 -20.82 -4.94 0.72
C VAL A 27 -21.09 -5.34 2.15
N PHE A 28 -20.36 -6.33 2.63
CA PHE A 28 -20.34 -6.76 4.02
C PHE A 28 -19.02 -6.35 4.64
N GLY A 29 -19.06 -5.71 5.80
CA GLY A 29 -17.85 -5.20 6.46
C GLY A 29 -17.67 -5.77 7.85
N TYR A 30 -16.44 -5.85 8.30
CA TYR A 30 -16.09 -6.22 9.66
C TYR A 30 -14.92 -5.36 10.16
N ASP A 31 -15.05 -4.88 11.39
CA ASP A 31 -13.96 -4.27 12.16
C ASP A 31 -13.97 -4.82 13.58
N LYS A 32 -12.80 -4.93 14.19
CA LYS A 32 -12.69 -5.38 15.59
C LYS A 32 -13.35 -4.43 16.58
N ASN A 33 -13.52 -3.16 16.20
CA ASN A 33 -14.27 -2.17 16.97
C ASN A 33 -15.74 -2.21 16.52
N ASN A 34 -16.62 -2.73 17.40
CA ASN A 34 -18.04 -2.86 17.10
C ASN A 34 -18.75 -1.52 16.84
N ASP A 35 -18.29 -0.41 17.40
CA ASP A 35 -18.88 0.90 17.13
C ASP A 35 -18.67 1.31 15.66
N ILE A 36 -17.55 0.90 15.05
CA ILE A 36 -17.29 1.10 13.62
C ILE A 36 -18.25 0.25 12.79
N ASN A 37 -18.51 -1.01 13.15
CA ASN A 37 -19.46 -1.89 12.47
C ASN A 37 -20.87 -1.26 12.47
N ILE A 38 -21.35 -0.85 13.63
CA ILE A 38 -22.65 -0.20 13.80
C ILE A 38 -22.73 1.08 12.96
N LYS A 39 -21.72 1.93 13.06
CA LYS A 39 -21.64 3.19 12.31
C LYS A 39 -21.65 2.96 10.80
N ALA A 40 -20.85 2.00 10.31
CA ALA A 40 -20.78 1.66 8.90
C ALA A 40 -22.12 1.16 8.35
N LYS A 41 -22.87 0.37 9.14
CA LYS A 41 -24.20 -0.12 8.78
C LYS A 41 -25.24 1.02 8.78
N ILE A 42 -25.29 1.85 9.82
CA ILE A 42 -26.24 2.98 9.92
C ILE A 42 -25.98 3.99 8.78
N THR A 43 -24.72 4.26 8.45
CA THR A 43 -24.34 5.20 7.38
C THR A 43 -24.41 4.57 5.98
N LYS A 44 -24.86 3.31 5.88
CA LYS A 44 -24.99 2.53 4.63
C LYS A 44 -23.67 2.39 3.83
N VAL A 45 -22.56 2.45 4.52
CA VAL A 45 -21.22 2.15 3.95
C VAL A 45 -21.10 0.66 3.70
N ILE A 46 -21.73 -0.16 4.56
CA ILE A 46 -21.92 -1.61 4.38
C ILE A 46 -23.40 -1.96 4.43
N ASP A 47 -23.77 -3.07 3.80
CA ASP A 47 -25.13 -3.60 3.84
C ASP A 47 -25.38 -4.37 5.14
N ASP A 48 -24.37 -5.16 5.59
CA ASP A 48 -24.41 -5.85 6.88
C ASP A 48 -22.98 -6.23 7.34
N ILE A 49 -22.90 -6.88 8.51
CA ILE A 49 -21.62 -7.27 9.12
C ILE A 49 -21.17 -8.61 8.51
N ALA A 50 -19.88 -8.71 8.19
CA ALA A 50 -19.23 -9.90 7.61
C ALA A 50 -18.78 -10.88 8.71
N GLU A 51 -19.70 -11.61 9.33
CA GLU A 51 -19.43 -12.57 10.39
C GLU A 51 -20.16 -13.91 10.19
N GLY A 52 -19.65 -14.95 10.83
CA GLY A 52 -20.29 -16.28 10.89
C GLY A 52 -20.55 -16.87 9.52
N ASP A 53 -21.80 -17.35 9.31
CA ASP A 53 -22.21 -17.99 8.05
C ASP A 53 -22.22 -17.05 6.84
N MET A 54 -22.13 -15.75 7.05
CA MET A 54 -22.05 -14.79 5.96
C MET A 54 -20.74 -14.92 5.18
N LEU A 55 -19.67 -15.31 5.85
CA LEU A 55 -18.35 -15.53 5.23
C LEU A 55 -18.41 -16.62 4.13
N LYS A 56 -19.30 -17.61 4.25
CA LYS A 56 -19.49 -18.67 3.24
C LYS A 56 -20.08 -18.16 1.92
N LYS A 57 -20.74 -16.99 1.94
CA LYS A 57 -21.47 -16.44 0.79
C LYS A 57 -20.66 -15.41 -0.01
N LEU A 58 -19.46 -15.08 0.44
CA LEU A 58 -18.64 -14.06 -0.19
C LEU A 58 -18.09 -14.55 -1.54
N ASP A 59 -18.17 -13.71 -2.54
CA ASP A 59 -17.48 -13.89 -3.83
C ASP A 59 -16.06 -13.38 -3.76
N VAL A 60 -15.84 -12.28 -3.02
CA VAL A 60 -14.54 -11.61 -2.83
C VAL A 60 -14.44 -11.15 -1.39
N LEU A 61 -13.29 -11.34 -0.76
CA LEU A 61 -12.97 -10.82 0.57
C LEU A 61 -11.70 -9.96 0.52
N PHE A 62 -11.81 -8.68 0.83
CA PHE A 62 -10.67 -7.79 1.00
C PHE A 62 -10.22 -7.76 2.46
N LEU A 63 -8.91 -7.87 2.70
CA LEU A 63 -8.29 -7.78 4.01
C LEU A 63 -7.54 -6.44 4.10
N ALA A 64 -8.20 -5.41 4.64
CA ALA A 64 -7.64 -4.07 4.85
C ALA A 64 -7.15 -3.92 6.30
N LEU A 65 -6.29 -4.85 6.72
CA LEU A 65 -5.77 -5.02 8.07
C LEU A 65 -4.24 -4.83 8.09
N PRO A 66 -3.63 -4.50 9.24
CA PRO A 66 -2.18 -4.56 9.40
C PRO A 66 -1.63 -5.96 9.10
N PRO A 67 -0.35 -6.09 8.68
CA PRO A 67 0.23 -7.37 8.27
C PRO A 67 0.01 -8.53 9.25
N GLY A 68 0.31 -8.34 10.53
CA GLY A 68 0.13 -9.38 11.55
C GLY A 68 -1.34 -9.73 11.82
N GLU A 69 -2.26 -8.77 11.69
CA GLU A 69 -3.71 -9.01 11.82
C GLU A 69 -4.28 -9.73 10.58
N THR A 70 -3.75 -9.46 9.39
CA THR A 70 -4.13 -10.14 8.15
C THR A 70 -3.89 -11.64 8.24
N VAL A 71 -2.70 -12.06 8.66
CA VAL A 71 -2.39 -13.48 8.80
C VAL A 71 -3.26 -14.14 9.87
N ARG A 72 -3.41 -13.50 11.03
CA ARG A 72 -4.29 -14.00 12.11
C ARG A 72 -5.76 -14.13 11.64
N TYR A 73 -6.25 -13.14 10.90
CA TYR A 73 -7.62 -13.20 10.36
C TYR A 73 -7.80 -14.43 9.45
N LEU A 74 -6.85 -14.68 8.56
CA LEU A 74 -6.85 -15.86 7.70
C LEU A 74 -6.83 -17.16 8.51
N GLU A 75 -5.95 -17.30 9.48
CA GLU A 75 -5.86 -18.49 10.32
C GLU A 75 -7.17 -18.83 11.05
N PHE A 76 -7.88 -17.82 11.54
CA PHE A 76 -9.13 -18.02 12.28
C PHE A 76 -10.35 -18.23 11.38
N HIS A 77 -10.44 -17.55 10.22
CA HIS A 77 -11.67 -17.50 9.46
C HIS A 77 -11.65 -18.33 8.17
N SER A 78 -10.51 -18.81 7.69
CA SER A 78 -10.39 -19.54 6.41
C SER A 78 -11.27 -20.78 6.36
N ARG A 79 -11.50 -21.47 7.48
CA ARG A 79 -12.42 -22.62 7.58
C ARG A 79 -13.90 -22.28 7.31
N LEU A 80 -14.26 -21.00 7.37
CA LEU A 80 -15.61 -20.50 7.11
C LEU A 80 -15.78 -19.97 5.68
N LEU A 81 -14.70 -19.84 4.93
CA LEU A 81 -14.72 -19.33 3.57
C LEU A 81 -15.13 -20.43 2.58
N SER A 82 -15.83 -20.03 1.51
CA SER A 82 -16.07 -20.92 0.37
C SER A 82 -14.78 -21.17 -0.41
N PRO A 83 -14.55 -22.36 -0.99
CA PRO A 83 -13.48 -22.57 -1.94
C PRO A 83 -13.54 -21.66 -3.17
N ASP A 84 -14.72 -21.16 -3.52
CA ASP A 84 -14.91 -20.26 -4.67
C ASP A 84 -14.60 -18.79 -4.36
N VAL A 85 -14.30 -18.43 -3.09
CA VAL A 85 -14.00 -17.04 -2.71
C VAL A 85 -12.62 -16.63 -3.22
N THR A 86 -12.52 -15.37 -3.64
CA THR A 86 -11.22 -14.74 -3.89
C THR A 86 -10.87 -13.83 -2.72
N VAL A 87 -9.81 -14.14 -2.00
CA VAL A 87 -9.30 -13.32 -0.90
C VAL A 87 -8.20 -12.40 -1.42
N ILE A 88 -8.32 -11.10 -1.14
CA ILE A 88 -7.38 -10.06 -1.60
C ILE A 88 -6.88 -9.32 -0.37
N ASP A 89 -5.60 -9.42 -0.08
CA ASP A 89 -5.00 -8.59 0.95
C ASP A 89 -4.67 -7.19 0.43
N MET A 90 -4.61 -6.20 1.31
CA MET A 90 -4.35 -4.79 0.96
C MET A 90 -3.14 -4.23 1.74
N CYS A 91 -2.27 -5.09 2.24
CA CYS A 91 -1.09 -4.68 3.02
C CYS A 91 -0.01 -4.02 2.16
N ASP A 92 0.84 -3.23 2.80
CA ASP A 92 2.00 -2.57 2.15
C ASP A 92 3.16 -3.54 1.86
N ILE A 93 3.16 -4.75 2.43
CA ILE A 93 4.22 -5.76 2.31
C ILE A 93 3.63 -7.04 1.74
N LYS A 94 4.35 -7.69 0.81
CA LYS A 94 3.84 -8.86 0.09
C LYS A 94 4.56 -10.17 0.44
N VAL A 95 5.89 -10.19 0.57
CA VAL A 95 6.62 -11.46 0.75
C VAL A 95 6.10 -12.28 1.94
N PRO A 96 6.05 -11.78 3.18
CA PRO A 96 5.55 -12.57 4.32
C PRO A 96 4.04 -12.85 4.21
N ILE A 97 3.26 -11.89 3.76
CA ILE A 97 1.79 -12.02 3.67
C ILE A 97 1.39 -13.01 2.59
N CYS A 98 1.99 -12.95 1.41
CA CYS A 98 1.71 -13.89 0.33
C CYS A 98 2.18 -15.30 0.66
N ARG A 99 3.34 -15.47 1.33
CA ARG A 99 3.80 -16.78 1.79
C ARG A 99 2.72 -17.47 2.65
N ASP A 100 2.22 -16.78 3.66
CA ASP A 100 1.23 -17.35 4.59
C ASP A 100 -0.16 -17.42 3.95
N GLY A 101 -0.57 -16.40 3.18
CA GLY A 101 -1.82 -16.37 2.45
C GLY A 101 -1.94 -17.49 1.42
N PHE A 102 -0.90 -17.75 0.63
CA PHE A 102 -0.88 -18.84 -0.34
C PHE A 102 -0.94 -20.21 0.34
N ARG A 103 -0.18 -20.42 1.41
CA ARG A 103 -0.20 -21.66 2.19
C ARG A 103 -1.60 -21.95 2.76
N ILE A 104 -2.25 -20.94 3.32
CA ILE A 104 -3.59 -21.07 3.89
C ILE A 104 -4.62 -21.29 2.76
N ALA A 105 -4.51 -20.56 1.67
CA ALA A 105 -5.40 -20.71 0.51
C ALA A 105 -5.32 -22.11 -0.09
N GLU A 106 -4.14 -22.69 -0.22
CA GLU A 106 -3.94 -24.07 -0.66
C GLU A 106 -4.61 -25.07 0.30
N GLN A 107 -4.46 -24.86 1.60
CA GLN A 107 -5.06 -25.73 2.62
C GLN A 107 -6.59 -25.75 2.57
N TYR A 108 -7.24 -24.62 2.29
CA TYR A 108 -8.70 -24.46 2.33
C TYR A 108 -9.36 -24.39 0.95
N GLY A 109 -8.57 -24.37 -0.12
CA GLY A 109 -9.03 -24.46 -1.51
C GLY A 109 -9.51 -23.16 -2.15
N PHE A 110 -9.35 -21.99 -1.51
CA PHE A 110 -9.74 -20.69 -2.08
C PHE A 110 -8.58 -20.02 -2.83
N THR A 111 -8.88 -18.97 -3.61
CA THR A 111 -7.85 -18.18 -4.29
C THR A 111 -7.40 -17.02 -3.40
N PHE A 112 -6.08 -16.88 -3.19
CA PHE A 112 -5.50 -15.72 -2.52
C PHE A 112 -4.68 -14.87 -3.49
N ILE A 113 -4.85 -13.55 -3.44
CA ILE A 113 -4.11 -12.57 -4.23
C ILE A 113 -3.60 -11.50 -3.27
N GLY A 114 -2.28 -11.32 -3.21
CA GLY A 114 -1.74 -10.14 -2.54
C GLY A 114 -2.03 -8.89 -3.37
N ALA A 115 -2.35 -7.78 -2.72
CA ALA A 115 -2.47 -6.50 -3.37
C ALA A 115 -1.87 -5.38 -2.50
N HIS A 116 -1.42 -4.30 -3.14
CA HIS A 116 -0.98 -3.10 -2.46
C HIS A 116 -1.45 -1.87 -3.24
N PRO A 117 -2.43 -1.10 -2.73
CA PRO A 117 -2.85 0.16 -3.31
C PRO A 117 -1.87 1.28 -2.95
N PHE A 118 -1.31 1.94 -3.95
CA PHE A 118 -0.47 3.13 -3.78
C PHE A 118 -1.35 4.37 -3.63
N ALA A 119 -2.15 4.39 -2.56
CA ALA A 119 -3.04 5.49 -2.20
C ALA A 119 -2.76 5.91 -0.75
N GLU A 120 -2.49 7.19 -0.56
CA GLU A 120 -2.04 7.70 0.73
C GLU A 120 -2.97 8.76 1.30
N SER A 121 -3.07 8.79 2.63
CA SER A 121 -3.75 9.84 3.37
C SER A 121 -3.02 10.17 4.66
N VAL A 122 -2.96 11.44 4.99
CA VAL A 122 -2.49 11.92 6.30
C VAL A 122 -3.51 11.62 7.40
N LYS A 123 -4.80 11.54 7.04
CA LYS A 123 -5.89 11.23 7.95
C LYS A 123 -6.05 9.73 8.08
N LYS A 124 -6.55 9.27 9.23
CA LYS A 124 -6.74 7.85 9.55
C LYS A 124 -8.17 7.56 9.99
N GLY A 125 -8.50 6.26 10.00
CA GLY A 125 -9.75 5.75 10.55
C GLY A 125 -10.95 5.86 9.60
N PHE A 126 -12.08 5.37 10.08
CA PHE A 126 -13.34 5.28 9.34
C PHE A 126 -13.83 6.63 8.82
N ASP A 127 -13.78 7.66 9.66
CA ASP A 127 -14.31 9.00 9.34
C ASP A 127 -13.53 9.74 8.26
N ALA A 128 -12.27 9.38 8.07
CA ALA A 128 -11.43 9.94 7.02
C ALA A 128 -11.65 9.28 5.66
N SER A 129 -12.43 8.20 5.59
CA SER A 129 -12.64 7.43 4.37
C SER A 129 -13.44 8.20 3.31
N ASN A 130 -13.04 8.02 2.04
CA ASN A 130 -13.58 8.75 0.90
C ASN A 130 -13.81 7.77 -0.28
N PRO A 131 -14.97 7.78 -0.95
CA PRO A 131 -15.24 6.93 -2.11
C PRO A 131 -14.32 7.20 -3.31
N LYS A 132 -13.65 8.35 -3.34
CA LYS A 132 -12.68 8.72 -4.38
C LYS A 132 -11.23 8.46 -3.97
N PHE A 133 -11.00 7.76 -2.85
CA PHE A 133 -9.67 7.54 -2.29
C PHE A 133 -8.71 6.83 -3.27
N PHE A 134 -9.26 5.98 -4.13
CA PHE A 134 -8.49 5.20 -5.10
C PHE A 134 -8.56 5.75 -6.53
N ASP A 135 -9.22 6.89 -6.76
CA ASP A 135 -9.38 7.43 -8.13
C ASP A 135 -8.02 7.80 -8.72
N GLY A 136 -7.65 7.10 -9.79
CA GLY A 136 -6.37 7.26 -10.48
C GLY A 136 -5.18 6.63 -9.76
N ALA A 137 -5.34 6.06 -8.57
CA ALA A 137 -4.24 5.41 -7.85
C ALA A 137 -3.79 4.14 -8.56
N ASN A 138 -2.49 3.82 -8.42
CA ASN A 138 -1.94 2.54 -8.84
C ASN A 138 -2.23 1.46 -7.81
N ILE A 139 -2.35 0.20 -8.26
CA ILE A 139 -2.39 -0.98 -7.40
C ILE A 139 -1.53 -2.08 -8.02
N VAL A 140 -0.72 -2.72 -7.19
CA VAL A 140 0.03 -3.91 -7.60
C VAL A 140 -0.66 -5.15 -7.07
N LEU A 141 -0.85 -6.15 -7.93
CA LEU A 141 -1.36 -7.47 -7.59
C LEU A 141 -0.22 -8.48 -7.61
N THR A 142 -0.19 -9.36 -6.63
CA THR A 142 0.81 -10.43 -6.52
C THR A 142 0.11 -11.79 -6.39
N PRO A 143 -0.47 -12.31 -7.51
CA PRO A 143 -1.07 -13.64 -7.54
C PRO A 143 0.00 -14.74 -7.54
N THR A 144 -0.42 -15.99 -7.30
CA THR A 144 0.42 -17.14 -7.64
C THR A 144 0.54 -17.29 -9.15
N ALA A 145 1.60 -17.95 -9.63
CA ALA A 145 1.78 -18.25 -11.06
C ALA A 145 0.65 -19.13 -11.64
N SER A 146 -0.03 -19.89 -10.79
CA SER A 146 -1.16 -20.76 -11.14
C SER A 146 -2.53 -20.10 -10.98
N ALA A 147 -2.60 -18.82 -10.63
CA ALA A 147 -3.88 -18.12 -10.44
C ALA A 147 -4.71 -18.14 -11.74
N PRO A 148 -6.00 -18.55 -11.68
CA PRO A 148 -6.84 -18.62 -12.86
C PRO A 148 -7.02 -17.25 -13.52
N VAL A 149 -6.80 -17.15 -14.82
CA VAL A 149 -6.90 -15.90 -15.59
C VAL A 149 -8.27 -15.25 -15.45
N LEU A 150 -9.34 -16.05 -15.39
CA LEU A 150 -10.71 -15.54 -15.21
C LEU A 150 -10.91 -14.85 -13.84
N ILE A 151 -10.25 -15.34 -12.80
CA ILE A 151 -10.29 -14.72 -11.46
C ILE A 151 -9.54 -13.40 -11.50
N LEU A 152 -8.35 -13.37 -12.11
CA LEU A 152 -7.58 -12.14 -12.25
C LEU A 152 -8.35 -11.07 -13.04
N ASP A 153 -9.00 -11.44 -14.15
CA ASP A 153 -9.84 -10.53 -14.93
C ASP A 153 -11.02 -10.00 -14.10
N LYS A 154 -11.71 -10.86 -13.35
CA LYS A 154 -12.80 -10.46 -12.45
C LYS A 154 -12.32 -9.44 -11.40
N VAL A 155 -11.16 -9.69 -10.79
CA VAL A 155 -10.56 -8.80 -9.78
C VAL A 155 -10.15 -7.47 -10.41
N GLN A 156 -9.47 -7.48 -11.56
CA GLN A 156 -9.08 -6.25 -12.26
C GLN A 156 -10.30 -5.40 -12.66
N ARG A 157 -11.38 -6.00 -13.15
CA ARG A 157 -12.63 -5.28 -13.46
C ARG A 157 -13.22 -4.62 -12.22
N LEU A 158 -13.24 -5.32 -11.08
CA LEU A 158 -13.73 -4.75 -9.82
C LEU A 158 -12.85 -3.57 -9.38
N LEU A 159 -11.53 -3.71 -9.43
CA LEU A 159 -10.59 -2.65 -9.04
C LEU A 159 -10.70 -1.42 -9.96
N ARG A 160 -10.86 -1.63 -11.28
CA ARG A 160 -11.12 -0.51 -12.21
C ARG A 160 -12.45 0.18 -11.91
N ALA A 161 -13.50 -0.57 -11.60
CA ALA A 161 -14.79 -0.01 -11.21
C ALA A 161 -14.70 0.81 -9.90
N VAL A 162 -13.83 0.41 -8.97
CA VAL A 162 -13.53 1.15 -7.72
C VAL A 162 -12.83 2.47 -8.02
N GLY A 163 -12.03 2.56 -9.10
CA GLY A 163 -11.37 3.78 -9.54
C GLY A 163 -9.86 3.70 -9.69
N PHE A 164 -9.26 2.53 -9.51
CA PHE A 164 -7.82 2.37 -9.75
C PHE A 164 -7.47 2.67 -11.22
N GLY A 165 -6.43 3.48 -11.41
CA GLY A 165 -5.95 3.88 -12.74
C GLY A 165 -5.12 2.80 -13.39
N ASN A 166 -4.01 2.42 -12.77
CA ASN A 166 -3.13 1.36 -13.24
C ASN A 166 -3.18 0.14 -12.30
N ILE A 167 -3.19 -1.05 -12.90
CA ILE A 167 -3.15 -2.34 -12.18
C ILE A 167 -1.95 -3.12 -12.71
N GLU A 168 -0.91 -3.21 -11.91
CA GLU A 168 0.32 -3.94 -12.23
C GLU A 168 0.26 -5.34 -11.64
N ILE A 169 0.83 -6.33 -12.35
CA ILE A 169 0.98 -7.70 -11.83
C ILE A 169 2.46 -7.96 -11.62
N SER A 170 2.83 -8.34 -10.41
CA SER A 170 4.21 -8.57 -10.02
C SER A 170 4.37 -9.80 -9.12
N SER A 171 5.59 -10.24 -8.89
CA SER A 171 5.87 -11.19 -7.82
C SER A 171 5.90 -10.48 -6.46
N PRO A 172 5.62 -11.19 -5.34
CA PRO A 172 5.75 -10.61 -4.01
C PRO A 172 7.14 -10.03 -3.74
N ARG A 173 8.18 -10.70 -4.20
CA ARG A 173 9.58 -10.28 -4.00
C ARG A 173 9.92 -9.01 -4.79
N GLU A 174 9.49 -8.93 -6.05
CA GLU A 174 9.70 -7.74 -6.86
C GLU A 174 8.91 -6.56 -6.34
N HIS A 175 7.65 -6.78 -5.91
CA HIS A 175 6.86 -5.75 -5.25
C HIS A 175 7.60 -5.17 -4.04
N ASP A 176 8.07 -6.02 -3.11
CA ASP A 176 8.70 -5.56 -1.87
C ASP A 176 10.03 -4.84 -2.13
N ARG A 177 10.79 -5.28 -3.17
CA ARG A 177 11.99 -4.60 -3.64
C ARG A 177 11.69 -3.20 -4.17
N MET A 178 10.66 -3.06 -5.00
CA MET A 178 10.26 -1.76 -5.56
C MET A 178 9.67 -0.84 -4.48
N ALA A 179 8.84 -1.38 -3.58
CA ALA A 179 8.25 -0.63 -2.47
C ALA A 179 9.31 -0.11 -1.48
N ALA A 180 10.42 -0.84 -1.30
CA ALA A 180 11.54 -0.39 -0.49
C ALA A 180 12.11 0.94 -0.99
N PHE A 181 12.29 1.10 -2.30
CA PHE A 181 12.78 2.33 -2.91
C PHE A 181 11.68 3.41 -3.02
N THR A 182 10.55 3.07 -3.65
CA THR A 182 9.54 4.07 -4.06
C THR A 182 8.69 4.60 -2.89
N SER A 183 8.53 3.82 -1.83
CA SER A 183 7.70 4.16 -0.68
C SER A 183 8.52 4.26 0.62
N GLN A 184 9.19 3.18 1.03
CA GLN A 184 9.75 3.06 2.38
C GLN A 184 10.98 3.94 2.59
N LEU A 185 11.92 3.95 1.64
CA LEU A 185 13.09 4.84 1.68
C LEU A 185 12.67 6.30 1.71
N THR A 186 11.68 6.70 0.92
CA THR A 186 11.18 8.09 0.91
C THR A 186 10.62 8.52 2.27
N ARG A 187 9.97 7.61 3.00
CA ARG A 187 9.49 7.86 4.37
C ARG A 187 10.62 8.02 5.37
N ILE A 188 11.64 7.17 5.27
CA ILE A 188 12.85 7.29 6.12
C ILE A 188 13.53 8.63 5.88
N ILE A 189 13.74 9.02 4.62
CA ILE A 189 14.37 10.29 4.25
C ILE A 189 13.54 11.46 4.79
N SER A 190 12.23 11.49 4.57
CA SER A 190 11.34 12.54 5.08
C SER A 190 11.43 12.66 6.61
N ASN A 191 11.40 11.54 7.32
CA ASN A 191 11.46 11.51 8.77
C ASN A 191 12.83 11.90 9.32
N ALA A 192 13.91 11.52 8.63
CA ALA A 192 15.27 11.93 8.97
C ALA A 192 15.48 13.44 8.70
N TYR A 193 15.01 13.94 7.56
CA TYR A 193 15.14 15.32 7.14
C TYR A 193 14.54 16.31 8.14
N ILE A 194 13.34 16.02 8.67
CA ILE A 194 12.64 16.91 9.62
C ILE A 194 13.33 16.96 11.00
N LYS A 195 14.27 16.06 11.30
CA LYS A 195 15.03 16.05 12.56
C LYS A 195 16.19 17.04 12.58
N SER A 196 16.39 17.79 11.50
CA SER A 196 17.39 18.87 11.47
C SER A 196 17.15 19.88 12.59
N PRO A 197 18.22 20.33 13.32
CA PRO A 197 18.09 21.34 14.37
C PRO A 197 17.43 22.65 13.92
N VAL A 198 17.58 23.01 12.63
CA VAL A 198 17.01 24.25 12.07
C VAL A 198 15.54 24.08 11.65
N ALA A 199 15.02 22.86 11.63
CA ALA A 199 13.66 22.59 11.15
C ALA A 199 12.59 23.34 11.97
N ALA A 200 12.80 23.55 13.25
CA ALA A 200 11.86 24.29 14.11
C ALA A 200 11.73 25.79 13.75
N ASN A 201 12.70 26.34 13.04
CA ASN A 201 12.80 27.78 12.75
C ASN A 201 12.68 28.11 11.26
N HIS A 202 12.14 27.19 10.45
CA HIS A 202 12.06 27.35 8.99
C HIS A 202 11.02 28.36 8.49
N TYR A 203 10.19 28.93 9.38
CA TYR A 203 9.09 29.83 9.01
C TYR A 203 9.58 31.03 8.19
N GLY A 204 8.96 31.25 7.04
CA GLY A 204 9.34 32.29 6.10
C GLY A 204 10.45 31.90 5.11
N PHE A 205 11.14 30.76 5.33
CA PHE A 205 12.21 30.27 4.47
C PHE A 205 11.83 29.02 3.68
N SER A 206 10.63 28.44 3.88
CA SER A 206 10.21 27.19 3.27
C SER A 206 9.34 27.42 2.05
N GLY A 207 9.77 26.87 0.92
CA GLY A 207 9.03 26.78 -0.34
C GLY A 207 8.47 25.38 -0.61
N GLU A 208 8.12 25.12 -1.89
CA GLU A 208 7.54 23.85 -2.31
C GLU A 208 8.50 22.68 -2.13
N SER A 209 9.80 22.89 -2.35
CA SER A 209 10.83 21.85 -2.14
C SER A 209 10.83 21.29 -0.71
N TYR A 210 10.76 22.17 0.30
CA TYR A 210 10.63 21.74 1.69
C TYR A 210 9.35 20.94 1.93
N LYS A 211 8.20 21.44 1.47
CA LYS A 211 6.91 20.78 1.64
C LYS A 211 6.88 19.41 1.00
N SER A 212 7.48 19.27 -0.18
CA SER A 212 7.55 18.02 -0.93
C SER A 212 8.31 16.95 -0.14
N ILE A 213 9.51 17.26 0.35
CA ILE A 213 10.31 16.31 1.14
C ILE A 213 9.68 16.03 2.51
N SER A 214 9.18 17.04 3.21
CA SER A 214 8.67 16.89 4.58
C SER A 214 7.29 16.24 4.68
N ARG A 215 6.53 16.15 3.59
CA ARG A 215 5.15 15.61 3.56
C ARG A 215 5.06 14.21 4.15
N GLY A 216 6.05 13.36 3.90
CA GLY A 216 6.12 11.98 4.38
C GLY A 216 6.60 11.79 5.82
N ALA A 217 6.99 12.85 6.53
CA ALA A 217 7.66 12.75 7.83
C ALA A 217 6.76 12.34 8.99
N LYS A 218 5.45 12.64 8.92
CA LYS A 218 4.48 12.29 9.97
C LYS A 218 4.01 10.85 9.80
N LEU A 219 4.62 9.95 10.55
CA LEU A 219 4.38 8.51 10.48
C LEU A 219 3.69 7.99 11.74
N ASP A 220 2.97 6.88 11.58
CA ASP A 220 2.61 6.01 12.69
C ASP A 220 3.83 5.15 13.04
N ALA A 221 4.46 5.41 14.16
CA ALA A 221 5.75 4.82 14.49
C ALA A 221 5.67 3.29 14.65
N GLU A 222 4.61 2.78 15.28
CA GLU A 222 4.41 1.35 15.49
C GLU A 222 4.22 0.63 14.15
N MET A 223 3.25 1.08 13.34
CA MET A 223 2.97 0.50 12.03
C MET A 223 4.19 0.54 11.11
N TRP A 224 4.89 1.68 11.03
CA TRP A 224 6.03 1.82 10.13
C TRP A 224 7.27 1.04 10.60
N ALA A 225 7.47 0.89 11.92
CA ALA A 225 8.53 0.03 12.43
C ALA A 225 8.31 -1.43 12.01
N ASP A 226 7.06 -1.91 12.08
CA ASP A 226 6.69 -3.25 11.62
C ASP A 226 6.92 -3.42 10.11
N ILE A 227 6.43 -2.47 9.29
CA ILE A 227 6.60 -2.50 7.84
C ILE A 227 8.09 -2.55 7.46
N LEU A 228 8.89 -1.64 8.01
CA LEU A 228 10.33 -1.58 7.72
C LEU A 228 11.08 -2.82 8.20
N SER A 229 10.69 -3.37 9.36
CA SER A 229 11.27 -4.62 9.88
C SER A 229 10.95 -5.82 9.00
N LEU A 230 9.71 -5.94 8.54
CA LEU A 230 9.26 -7.01 7.65
C LEU A 230 9.94 -6.95 6.27
N ASN A 231 10.27 -5.76 5.79
CA ASN A 231 10.91 -5.55 4.49
C ASN A 231 12.41 -5.21 4.57
N ARG A 232 13.05 -5.44 5.71
CA ARG A 232 14.46 -5.04 5.97
C ARG A 232 15.45 -5.58 4.93
N GLU A 233 15.16 -6.74 4.33
CA GLU A 233 16.01 -7.35 3.30
C GLU A 233 16.23 -6.40 2.12
N PHE A 234 15.20 -5.66 1.72
CA PHE A 234 15.26 -4.73 0.59
C PHE A 234 15.52 -3.28 1.04
N VAL A 235 15.05 -2.89 2.23
CA VAL A 235 15.24 -1.51 2.74
C VAL A 235 16.70 -1.23 3.09
N ILE A 236 17.41 -2.19 3.68
CA ILE A 236 18.81 -2.00 4.10
C ILE A 236 19.71 -1.63 2.92
N PRO A 237 19.72 -2.37 1.78
CA PRO A 237 20.52 -2.01 0.63
C PRO A 237 20.20 -0.62 0.07
N GLU A 238 18.92 -0.27 -0.06
CA GLU A 238 18.49 1.03 -0.59
C GLU A 238 18.91 2.18 0.34
N LEU A 239 18.74 2.02 1.64
CA LEU A 239 19.15 3.03 2.63
C LEU A 239 20.67 3.16 2.69
N SER A 240 21.41 2.06 2.61
CA SER A 240 22.89 2.08 2.57
C SER A 240 23.40 2.85 1.35
N ALA A 241 22.87 2.51 0.15
CA ALA A 241 23.23 3.22 -1.07
C ALA A 241 22.91 4.72 -1.00
N MET A 242 21.76 5.09 -0.43
CA MET A 242 21.42 6.51 -0.22
C MET A 242 22.41 7.20 0.72
N CYS A 243 22.81 6.57 1.82
CA CYS A 243 23.78 7.11 2.75
C CYS A 243 25.17 7.31 2.09
N GLU A 244 25.60 6.35 1.25
CA GLU A 244 26.83 6.45 0.48
C GLU A 244 26.80 7.64 -0.48
N ARG A 245 25.70 7.81 -1.24
CA ARG A 245 25.53 8.95 -2.15
C ARG A 245 25.52 10.29 -1.40
N LEU A 246 24.87 10.38 -0.25
CA LEU A 246 24.90 11.59 0.58
C LEU A 246 26.30 11.88 1.13
N ALA A 247 27.08 10.85 1.47
CA ALA A 247 28.46 11.01 1.91
C ALA A 247 29.35 11.58 0.81
N GLU A 248 29.18 11.19 -0.46
CA GLU A 248 29.92 11.77 -1.59
C GLU A 248 29.74 13.29 -1.70
N TYR A 249 28.50 13.80 -1.52
CA TYR A 249 28.24 15.24 -1.48
C TYR A 249 28.85 15.90 -0.26
N LEU A 250 28.75 15.25 0.91
CA LEU A 250 29.34 15.77 2.14
C LEU A 250 30.87 15.91 2.04
N ASP A 251 31.53 14.91 1.47
CA ASP A 251 32.99 14.93 1.29
C ASP A 251 33.43 15.99 0.27
N ALA A 252 32.71 16.10 -0.86
CA ALA A 252 32.99 17.16 -1.85
C ALA A 252 32.86 18.57 -1.25
N LEU A 253 31.85 18.77 -0.36
CA LEU A 253 31.66 20.05 0.34
C LEU A 253 32.72 20.31 1.39
N LYS A 254 33.20 19.30 2.14
CA LYS A 254 34.28 19.45 3.14
C LYS A 254 35.61 19.79 2.50
N ASP A 255 35.87 19.19 1.34
CA ASP A 255 37.12 19.36 0.60
C ASP A 255 37.11 20.61 -0.30
N ASP A 256 35.99 21.38 -0.32
CA ASP A 256 35.75 22.52 -1.23
C ASP A 256 35.96 22.14 -2.72
N ASP A 257 35.69 20.86 -3.05
CA ASP A 257 35.85 20.32 -4.41
C ASP A 257 34.63 20.62 -5.28
N VAL A 258 34.58 21.83 -5.81
CA VAL A 258 33.50 22.32 -6.69
C VAL A 258 33.39 21.47 -7.97
N TYR A 259 34.50 20.93 -8.49
CA TYR A 259 34.46 20.08 -9.69
C TYR A 259 33.77 18.76 -9.43
N LYS A 260 34.12 18.07 -8.33
CA LYS A 260 33.44 16.83 -7.89
C LYS A 260 31.97 17.08 -7.62
N LEU A 261 31.62 18.18 -6.92
CA LEU A 261 30.27 18.56 -6.63
C LEU A 261 29.42 18.74 -7.92
N LYS A 262 29.98 19.47 -8.90
CA LYS A 262 29.35 19.65 -10.22
C LYS A 262 29.10 18.31 -10.91
N LYS A 263 30.08 17.42 -10.91
CA LYS A 263 29.99 16.10 -11.53
C LYS A 263 28.86 15.24 -10.90
N LEU A 264 28.76 15.23 -9.56
CA LEU A 264 27.68 14.51 -8.84
C LEU A 264 26.28 15.04 -9.20
N LEU A 265 26.14 16.37 -9.33
CA LEU A 265 24.87 17.00 -9.73
C LEU A 265 24.51 16.68 -11.18
N GLU A 266 25.49 16.71 -12.10
CA GLU A 266 25.28 16.37 -13.51
C GLU A 266 24.87 14.89 -13.67
N GLU A 267 25.48 13.97 -12.92
CA GLU A 267 25.11 12.56 -12.91
C GLU A 267 23.65 12.37 -12.49
N GLY A 268 23.24 12.97 -11.38
CA GLY A 268 21.87 12.88 -10.89
C GLY A 268 20.84 13.44 -11.88
N SER A 269 21.15 14.58 -12.49
CA SER A 269 20.28 15.21 -13.49
C SER A 269 20.11 14.32 -14.73
N SER A 270 21.20 13.76 -15.24
CA SER A 270 21.17 12.87 -16.40
C SER A 270 20.38 11.58 -16.15
N LEU A 271 20.49 11.01 -14.94
CA LEU A 271 19.71 9.85 -14.54
C LEU A 271 18.22 10.18 -14.43
N SER A 272 17.86 11.35 -13.89
CA SER A 272 16.46 11.81 -13.83
C SER A 272 15.87 11.93 -15.23
N GLU A 273 16.54 12.60 -16.16
CA GLU A 273 16.10 12.75 -17.54
C GLU A 273 15.91 11.39 -18.24
N TYR A 274 16.79 10.42 -18.00
CA TYR A 274 16.69 9.08 -18.57
C TYR A 274 15.47 8.34 -18.03
N ILE A 275 15.18 8.44 -16.71
CA ILE A 275 14.03 7.79 -16.07
C ILE A 275 12.73 8.40 -16.58
N ASP A 276 12.63 9.73 -16.62
CA ASP A 276 11.45 10.44 -17.13
C ASP A 276 11.17 10.10 -18.60
N GLY A 277 12.22 9.93 -19.40
CA GLY A 277 12.11 9.51 -20.80
C GLY A 277 11.55 8.10 -20.94
N LYS A 278 11.86 7.18 -20.02
CA LYS A 278 11.27 5.83 -19.98
C LYS A 278 9.81 5.85 -19.55
N GLU A 279 9.45 6.58 -18.51
CA GLU A 279 8.07 6.69 -18.05
C GLU A 279 7.15 7.25 -19.15
N ASN A 280 7.57 8.32 -19.83
CA ASN A 280 6.81 8.91 -20.94
C ASN A 280 6.61 7.96 -22.14
N ASN A 281 7.45 6.95 -22.30
CA ASN A 281 7.30 5.95 -23.37
C ASN A 281 6.43 4.76 -22.95
N LEU A 282 6.26 4.49 -21.65
CA LEU A 282 5.37 3.45 -21.13
C LEU A 282 3.88 3.87 -21.15
N TRP A 283 3.60 5.17 -21.26
CA TRP A 283 2.25 5.75 -21.26
C TRP A 283 1.76 6.18 -22.64
N LYS A 284 2.54 5.92 -23.70
CA LYS A 284 2.13 6.06 -25.12
C LYS A 284 1.70 4.71 -25.69
#